data_7dfe12aa7d7f8316d61a87473115324a
#
_entry.id   7dfe12aa7d7f8316d61a87473115324a
#
_cell.length_a   1.000
_cell.length_b   1.000
_cell.length_c   1.000
_cell.angle_alpha   90.00
_cell.angle_beta   90.00
_cell.angle_gamma   90.00
#
_symmetry.space_group_name_H-M   'P 1'
#
loop_
_entity.id
_entity.type
_entity.pdbx_description
1 polymer ?
#
loop_
_entity_poly.entity_id
_entity_poly.type
_entity_poly.pdbx_seq_one_letter_code
_entity_poly.pdbx_strand_id
1 'polypeptide(L)'
;MRLIDAYSAKEAIEYTLVGDAASMAQRVIDRQPTIDAVPVVRKPVVGYEGYYEVDQFGRVFSVERVISVDDNGRKYEKPVSGKQMKQCLKNNGYKSVSLTKGGATKAFYVHRLVAEAFIPNPDNLPMVNHKDEDKTNNFLENLEWCTAKYNCNYGTGVKRHADKIRGRESEKRIAVIQRSVDGEFINRYSSVKDAATSVNGTTGAISAVCNGRRKTAYGYIWEHDFCSYGERKEGAD
;
A
#
# COMPACT_ATOMS: atom_id res chain seq x y z
N MET A 1 -6.91 -15.74 11.70
CA MET A 1 -7.67 -16.96 12.00
C MET A 1 -8.65 -17.20 10.86
N ARG A 2 -8.51 -18.28 10.07
CA ARG A 2 -9.43 -18.56 8.97
C ARG A 2 -10.72 -19.10 9.58
N LEU A 3 -11.83 -18.39 9.40
CA LEU A 3 -13.16 -18.90 9.64
C LEU A 3 -13.40 -20.01 8.62
N ILE A 4 -13.33 -21.25 9.04
CA ILE A 4 -13.77 -22.40 8.25
C ILE A 4 -15.29 -22.38 8.36
N ASP A 5 -15.97 -22.30 7.22
CA ASP A 5 -17.40 -22.44 7.16
C ASP A 5 -17.79 -23.81 7.76
N ALA A 6 -18.64 -23.78 8.77
CA ALA A 6 -19.07 -25.00 9.50
C ALA A 6 -19.72 -26.03 8.56
N TYR A 7 -20.30 -25.57 7.43
CA TYR A 7 -20.86 -26.43 6.40
C TYR A 7 -19.78 -27.18 5.62
N SER A 8 -18.71 -26.50 5.21
CA SER A 8 -17.56 -27.13 4.53
C SER A 8 -16.80 -28.10 5.44
N ALA A 9 -16.77 -27.82 6.74
CA ALA A 9 -16.17 -28.71 7.71
C ALA A 9 -17.00 -30.01 7.90
N LYS A 10 -18.33 -29.92 7.86
CA LYS A 10 -19.23 -31.09 7.93
C LYS A 10 -19.05 -32.00 6.72
N GLU A 11 -19.09 -31.45 5.51
CA GLU A 11 -18.90 -32.23 4.27
C GLU A 11 -17.51 -32.87 4.19
N ALA A 12 -16.45 -32.19 4.60
CA ALA A 12 -15.10 -32.75 4.58
C ALA A 12 -14.93 -33.90 5.59
N ILE A 13 -15.66 -33.89 6.71
CA ILE A 13 -15.62 -34.95 7.75
C ILE A 13 -16.43 -36.16 7.31
N GLU A 14 -17.60 -35.98 6.68
CA GLU A 14 -18.40 -37.09 6.17
C GLU A 14 -17.67 -37.89 5.07
N TYR A 15 -16.83 -37.23 4.26
CA TYR A 15 -16.08 -37.90 3.20
C TYR A 15 -14.84 -38.68 3.67
N THR A 16 -14.32 -38.38 4.89
CA THR A 16 -13.00 -38.90 5.33
C THR A 16 -13.11 -39.93 6.45
N LEU A 17 -14.24 -40.06 7.14
CA LEU A 17 -14.38 -40.90 8.34
C LEU A 17 -15.45 -41.98 8.16
N VAL A 18 -15.06 -43.21 8.28
CA VAL A 18 -15.94 -44.41 8.25
C VAL A 18 -16.21 -44.87 9.67
N GLY A 19 -17.49 -45.06 10.04
CA GLY A 19 -17.88 -45.67 11.30
C GLY A 19 -17.89 -44.78 12.54
N ASP A 20 -17.55 -45.30 13.71
CA ASP A 20 -17.64 -44.64 15.02
C ASP A 20 -16.89 -43.30 15.14
N ALA A 21 -15.83 -43.14 14.37
CA ALA A 21 -15.03 -41.91 14.34
C ALA A 21 -15.83 -40.72 13.78
N ALA A 22 -16.67 -40.93 12.76
CA ALA A 22 -17.53 -39.89 12.19
C ALA A 22 -18.57 -39.42 13.20
N SER A 23 -19.15 -40.38 13.96
CA SER A 23 -20.11 -40.08 15.04
C SER A 23 -19.49 -39.27 16.18
N MET A 24 -18.24 -39.58 16.58
CA MET A 24 -17.50 -38.80 17.58
C MET A 24 -17.14 -37.39 17.10
N ALA A 25 -16.67 -37.27 15.87
CA ALA A 25 -16.35 -35.98 15.27
C ALA A 25 -17.61 -35.08 15.17
N GLN A 26 -18.75 -35.62 14.78
CA GLN A 26 -20.03 -34.91 14.76
C GLN A 26 -20.45 -34.40 16.13
N ARG A 27 -20.28 -35.21 17.19
CA ARG A 27 -20.58 -34.81 18.60
C ARG A 27 -19.67 -33.67 19.08
N VAL A 28 -18.42 -33.63 18.63
CA VAL A 28 -17.48 -32.53 18.94
C VAL A 28 -17.91 -31.25 18.23
N ILE A 29 -18.32 -31.34 16.96
CA ILE A 29 -18.82 -30.20 16.20
C ILE A 29 -20.11 -29.63 16.79
N ASP A 30 -21.04 -30.49 17.16
CA ASP A 30 -22.35 -30.12 17.74
C ASP A 30 -22.22 -29.53 19.15
N ARG A 31 -21.11 -29.77 19.87
CA ARG A 31 -20.80 -29.16 21.17
C ARG A 31 -20.03 -27.83 21.05
N GLN A 32 -19.51 -27.50 19.88
CA GLN A 32 -18.89 -26.18 19.66
C GLN A 32 -20.00 -25.13 19.74
N PRO A 33 -19.76 -23.99 20.45
CA PRO A 33 -20.73 -22.89 20.39
C PRO A 33 -20.91 -22.50 18.94
N THR A 34 -22.15 -22.49 18.47
CA THR A 34 -22.51 -22.00 17.14
C THR A 34 -22.06 -20.54 17.07
N ILE A 35 -20.95 -20.29 16.40
CA ILE A 35 -20.62 -18.92 16.02
C ILE A 35 -21.68 -18.57 14.98
N ASP A 36 -22.57 -17.63 15.31
CA ASP A 36 -23.51 -17.08 14.34
C ASP A 36 -22.73 -16.67 13.11
N ALA A 37 -22.81 -17.47 12.05
CA ALA A 37 -22.10 -17.18 10.82
C ALA A 37 -22.62 -15.86 10.29
N VAL A 38 -21.80 -14.82 10.29
CA VAL A 38 -22.18 -13.52 9.74
C VAL A 38 -22.61 -13.75 8.29
N PRO A 39 -23.88 -13.49 7.95
CA PRO A 39 -24.39 -13.78 6.61
C PRO A 39 -23.56 -13.01 5.57
N VAL A 40 -23.18 -13.71 4.51
CA VAL A 40 -22.45 -13.08 3.41
C VAL A 40 -23.41 -12.21 2.61
N VAL A 41 -23.18 -10.90 2.67
CA VAL A 41 -23.96 -9.92 1.90
C VAL A 41 -23.14 -9.49 0.69
N ARG A 42 -23.70 -9.61 -0.51
CA ARG A 42 -23.12 -9.09 -1.74
C ARG A 42 -23.89 -7.88 -2.22
N LYS A 43 -23.18 -6.87 -2.72
CA LYS A 43 -23.77 -5.70 -3.36
C LYS A 43 -23.17 -5.48 -4.74
N PRO A 44 -23.92 -4.95 -5.70
CA PRO A 44 -23.40 -4.58 -7.00
C PRO A 44 -22.25 -3.59 -6.86
N VAL A 45 -21.22 -3.75 -7.71
CA VAL A 45 -20.17 -2.74 -7.85
C VAL A 45 -20.74 -1.53 -8.58
N VAL A 46 -20.61 -0.36 -7.99
CA VAL A 46 -21.12 0.91 -8.52
C VAL A 46 -20.60 1.17 -9.94
N GLY A 47 -21.50 1.41 -10.89
CA GLY A 47 -21.19 1.56 -12.32
C GLY A 47 -20.95 0.25 -13.07
N TYR A 48 -20.99 -0.89 -12.39
CA TYR A 48 -20.83 -2.24 -12.94
C TYR A 48 -21.97 -3.19 -12.53
N GLU A 49 -23.15 -2.63 -12.28
CA GLU A 49 -24.36 -3.37 -11.93
C GLU A 49 -24.65 -4.45 -12.97
N GLY A 50 -24.98 -5.66 -12.52
CA GLY A 50 -25.21 -6.82 -13.39
C GLY A 50 -23.92 -7.45 -13.98
N TYR A 51 -22.75 -6.87 -13.75
CA TYR A 51 -21.46 -7.40 -14.18
C TYR A 51 -20.65 -7.95 -13.04
N TYR A 52 -20.58 -7.21 -11.90
CA TYR A 52 -19.76 -7.57 -10.75
C TYR A 52 -20.44 -7.19 -9.43
N GLU A 53 -20.16 -8.00 -8.43
CA GLU A 53 -20.58 -7.80 -7.04
C GLU A 53 -19.35 -7.83 -6.12
N VAL A 54 -19.47 -7.16 -4.99
CA VAL A 54 -18.49 -7.17 -3.90
C VAL A 54 -19.17 -7.54 -2.60
N ASP A 55 -18.51 -8.31 -1.73
CA ASP A 55 -19.01 -8.63 -0.40
C ASP A 55 -18.32 -7.81 0.69
N GLN A 56 -18.87 -7.88 1.92
CA GLN A 56 -18.35 -7.17 3.08
C GLN A 56 -16.94 -7.62 3.51
N PHE A 57 -16.43 -8.71 2.97
CA PHE A 57 -15.07 -9.22 3.23
C PHE A 57 -14.07 -8.79 2.16
N GLY A 58 -14.48 -7.97 1.20
CA GLY A 58 -13.65 -7.51 0.10
C GLY A 58 -13.42 -8.54 -1.00
N ARG A 59 -14.22 -9.59 -1.10
CA ARG A 59 -14.18 -10.52 -2.24
C ARG A 59 -15.04 -9.95 -3.36
N VAL A 60 -14.55 -10.00 -4.59
CA VAL A 60 -15.24 -9.49 -5.78
C VAL A 60 -15.61 -10.67 -6.68
N PHE A 61 -16.82 -10.66 -7.21
CA PHE A 61 -17.37 -11.74 -8.00
C PHE A 61 -17.88 -11.21 -9.35
N SER A 62 -17.68 -11.99 -10.44
CA SER A 62 -18.44 -11.76 -11.67
C SER A 62 -19.84 -12.33 -11.53
N VAL A 63 -20.84 -11.62 -12.05
CA VAL A 63 -22.22 -12.08 -12.11
C VAL A 63 -22.39 -12.95 -13.36
N GLU A 64 -23.11 -14.05 -13.21
CA GLU A 64 -23.50 -14.89 -14.36
C GLU A 64 -24.36 -14.09 -15.34
N ARG A 65 -24.00 -14.11 -16.61
CA ARG A 65 -24.72 -13.39 -17.68
C ARG A 65 -24.37 -13.96 -19.05
N VAL A 66 -25.20 -13.64 -20.02
CA VAL A 66 -24.92 -13.89 -21.43
C VAL A 66 -24.48 -12.60 -22.09
N ILE A 67 -23.40 -12.63 -22.84
CA ILE A 67 -22.91 -11.50 -23.63
C ILE A 67 -23.03 -11.81 -25.11
N SER A 68 -23.50 -10.84 -25.91
CA SER A 68 -23.47 -10.92 -27.35
C SER A 68 -22.09 -10.49 -27.84
N VAL A 69 -21.44 -11.34 -28.61
CA VAL A 69 -20.12 -11.09 -29.20
C VAL A 69 -20.32 -10.93 -30.72
N ASP A 70 -19.74 -9.88 -31.28
CA ASP A 70 -19.60 -9.70 -32.72
C ASP A 70 -18.12 -9.88 -33.09
N ASP A 71 -17.83 -10.99 -33.75
CA ASP A 71 -16.49 -11.31 -34.21
C ASP A 71 -16.46 -11.24 -35.74
N ASN A 72 -16.02 -10.11 -36.27
CA ASN A 72 -15.95 -9.84 -37.72
C ASN A 72 -17.27 -10.07 -38.47
N GLY A 73 -18.40 -9.65 -37.86
CA GLY A 73 -19.74 -9.83 -38.44
C GLY A 73 -20.43 -11.14 -38.07
N ARG A 74 -19.73 -12.08 -37.39
CA ARG A 74 -20.34 -13.29 -36.84
C ARG A 74 -20.84 -13.01 -35.41
N LYS A 75 -22.15 -12.88 -35.26
CA LYS A 75 -22.80 -12.66 -33.96
C LYS A 75 -23.10 -13.97 -33.27
N TYR A 76 -22.70 -14.10 -32.02
CA TYR A 76 -23.04 -15.24 -31.18
C TYR A 76 -23.17 -14.84 -29.71
N GLU A 77 -23.89 -15.64 -28.96
CA GLU A 77 -24.04 -15.48 -27.55
C GLU A 77 -22.99 -16.29 -26.78
N LYS A 78 -22.35 -15.66 -25.76
CA LYS A 78 -21.33 -16.31 -24.95
C LYS A 78 -21.75 -16.22 -23.47
N PRO A 79 -21.90 -17.35 -22.77
CA PRO A 79 -22.13 -17.35 -21.33
C PRO A 79 -20.87 -16.90 -20.58
N VAL A 80 -21.05 -16.06 -19.58
CA VAL A 80 -20.02 -15.67 -18.60
C VAL A 80 -20.44 -16.23 -17.26
N SER A 81 -19.66 -17.17 -16.74
CA SER A 81 -19.94 -17.79 -15.44
C SER A 81 -19.67 -16.82 -14.28
N GLY A 82 -20.51 -16.90 -13.25
CA GLY A 82 -20.27 -16.26 -11.97
C GLY A 82 -19.08 -16.90 -11.27
N LYS A 83 -18.05 -16.11 -10.94
CA LYS A 83 -16.87 -16.59 -10.22
C LYS A 83 -16.22 -15.50 -9.40
N GLN A 84 -15.48 -15.91 -8.37
CA GLN A 84 -14.64 -14.97 -7.61
C GLN A 84 -13.49 -14.48 -8.49
N MET A 85 -13.29 -13.17 -8.52
CA MET A 85 -12.25 -12.50 -9.28
C MET A 85 -10.90 -12.58 -8.57
N LYS A 86 -9.84 -12.85 -9.32
CA LYS A 86 -8.47 -12.82 -8.80
C LYS A 86 -8.07 -11.38 -8.46
N GLN A 87 -7.57 -11.18 -7.26
CA GLN A 87 -7.04 -9.90 -6.80
C GLN A 87 -5.52 -9.89 -6.89
N CYS A 88 -4.94 -8.74 -7.21
CA CYS A 88 -3.51 -8.53 -7.32
C CYS A 88 -3.06 -7.52 -6.26
N LEU A 89 -1.97 -7.80 -5.55
CA LEU A 89 -1.31 -6.86 -4.66
C LEU A 89 -0.48 -5.89 -5.50
N LYS A 90 -0.71 -4.59 -5.34
CA LYS A 90 0.05 -3.53 -6.00
C LYS A 90 1.29 -3.15 -5.17
N ASN A 91 2.30 -2.53 -5.82
CA ASN A 91 3.53 -2.09 -5.15
C ASN A 91 3.31 -1.11 -3.99
N ASN A 92 2.17 -0.41 -3.96
CA ASN A 92 1.78 0.48 -2.87
C ASN A 92 1.08 -0.25 -1.69
N GLY A 93 1.01 -1.59 -1.74
CA GLY A 93 0.45 -2.45 -0.70
C GLY A 93 -1.07 -2.66 -0.75
N TYR A 94 -1.79 -2.07 -1.71
CA TYR A 94 -3.23 -2.25 -1.83
C TYR A 94 -3.60 -3.42 -2.75
N LYS A 95 -4.67 -4.15 -2.41
CA LYS A 95 -5.29 -5.13 -3.31
C LYS A 95 -6.11 -4.44 -4.38
N SER A 96 -6.01 -4.92 -5.61
CA SER A 96 -6.77 -4.43 -6.77
C SER A 96 -7.36 -5.58 -7.58
N VAL A 97 -8.42 -5.27 -8.31
CA VAL A 97 -9.10 -6.18 -9.25
C VAL A 97 -9.31 -5.48 -10.58
N SER A 98 -9.22 -6.21 -11.68
CA SER A 98 -9.51 -5.69 -13.02
C SER A 98 -10.94 -6.06 -13.41
N LEU A 99 -11.75 -5.07 -13.74
CA LEU A 99 -13.15 -5.20 -14.15
C LEU A 99 -13.30 -4.77 -15.59
N THR A 100 -14.07 -5.56 -16.38
CA THR A 100 -14.30 -5.32 -17.81
C THR A 100 -15.78 -5.06 -18.05
N LYS A 101 -16.10 -3.95 -18.73
CA LYS A 101 -17.45 -3.61 -19.18
C LYS A 101 -17.36 -2.95 -20.56
N GLY A 102 -18.18 -3.39 -21.53
CA GLY A 102 -18.19 -2.82 -22.87
C GLY A 102 -16.84 -2.91 -23.61
N GLY A 103 -16.07 -3.98 -23.39
CA GLY A 103 -14.74 -4.17 -23.99
C GLY A 103 -13.60 -3.42 -23.29
N ALA A 104 -13.90 -2.46 -22.41
CA ALA A 104 -12.90 -1.71 -21.66
C ALA A 104 -12.60 -2.34 -20.30
N THR A 105 -11.31 -2.53 -19.98
CA THR A 105 -10.85 -3.07 -18.70
C THR A 105 -10.22 -1.97 -17.86
N LYS A 106 -10.68 -1.83 -16.61
CA LYS A 106 -10.13 -0.88 -15.62
C LYS A 106 -9.77 -1.60 -14.33
N ALA A 107 -8.68 -1.16 -13.69
CA ALA A 107 -8.26 -1.66 -12.39
C ALA A 107 -8.84 -0.79 -11.28
N PHE A 108 -9.40 -1.45 -10.26
CA PHE A 108 -10.00 -0.81 -9.10
C PHE A 108 -9.33 -1.32 -7.81
N TYR A 109 -9.19 -0.46 -6.83
CA TYR A 109 -8.78 -0.87 -5.50
C TYR A 109 -9.96 -1.49 -4.76
N VAL A 110 -9.74 -2.65 -4.13
CA VAL A 110 -10.81 -3.43 -3.48
C VAL A 110 -11.45 -2.66 -2.33
N HIS A 111 -10.66 -1.99 -1.46
CA HIS A 111 -11.20 -1.18 -0.36
C HIS A 111 -12.17 -0.09 -0.84
N ARG A 112 -11.94 0.49 -2.01
CA ARG A 112 -12.85 1.49 -2.57
C ARG A 112 -14.16 0.86 -3.03
N LEU A 113 -14.10 -0.30 -3.69
CA LEU A 113 -15.32 -1.03 -4.11
C LEU A 113 -16.18 -1.41 -2.90
N VAL A 114 -15.56 -1.86 -1.81
CA VAL A 114 -16.28 -2.15 -0.56
C VAL A 114 -16.89 -0.87 0.04
N ALA A 115 -16.09 0.19 0.17
CA ALA A 115 -16.57 1.44 0.74
C ALA A 115 -17.71 2.05 -0.08
N GLU A 116 -17.59 2.09 -1.40
CA GLU A 116 -18.63 2.62 -2.31
C GLU A 116 -19.92 1.80 -2.27
N ALA A 117 -19.81 0.48 -2.10
CA ALA A 117 -20.99 -0.39 -2.05
C ALA A 117 -21.70 -0.40 -0.69
N PHE A 118 -20.97 -0.25 0.41
CA PHE A 118 -21.48 -0.53 1.75
C PHE A 118 -21.53 0.67 2.69
N ILE A 119 -20.63 1.66 2.55
CA ILE A 119 -20.50 2.77 3.50
C ILE A 119 -21.08 4.03 2.87
N PRO A 120 -22.16 4.59 3.43
CA PRO A 120 -22.69 5.89 2.99
C PRO A 120 -21.62 6.99 3.08
N ASN A 121 -21.54 7.84 2.06
CA ASN A 121 -20.60 8.97 2.00
C ASN A 121 -21.33 10.28 1.67
N PRO A 122 -22.20 10.79 2.58
CA PRO A 122 -22.98 12.00 2.32
C PRO A 122 -22.13 13.25 2.14
N ASP A 123 -20.96 13.29 2.79
CA ASP A 123 -20.02 14.43 2.73
C ASP A 123 -19.04 14.35 1.56
N ASN A 124 -19.18 13.35 0.67
CA ASN A 124 -18.29 13.12 -0.47
C ASN A 124 -16.79 13.11 -0.08
N LEU A 125 -16.46 12.46 1.02
CA LEU A 125 -15.08 12.33 1.50
C LEU A 125 -14.22 11.56 0.49
N PRO A 126 -13.02 12.05 0.14
CA PRO A 126 -12.26 11.55 -1.01
C PRO A 126 -11.45 10.28 -0.73
N MET A 127 -11.17 9.98 0.54
CA MET A 127 -10.25 8.90 0.92
C MET A 127 -10.98 7.79 1.70
N VAL A 128 -10.46 6.57 1.57
CA VAL A 128 -10.84 5.44 2.41
C VAL A 128 -9.64 5.07 3.28
N ASN A 129 -9.83 5.06 4.59
CA ASN A 129 -8.83 4.67 5.59
C ASN A 129 -9.04 3.21 6.00
N HIS A 130 -7.93 2.52 6.34
CA HIS A 130 -7.92 1.21 7.00
C HIS A 130 -7.65 1.45 8.49
N LYS A 131 -8.62 1.13 9.36
CA LYS A 131 -8.55 1.41 10.80
C LYS A 131 -7.41 0.67 11.50
N ASP A 132 -7.05 -0.53 11.02
CA ASP A 132 -5.94 -1.33 11.51
C ASP A 132 -4.58 -1.03 10.84
N GLU A 133 -4.53 -0.06 9.92
CA GLU A 133 -3.38 0.29 9.07
C GLU A 133 -2.92 -0.83 8.11
N ASP A 134 -3.60 -2.00 8.05
CA ASP A 134 -3.33 -3.05 7.08
C ASP A 134 -4.10 -2.82 5.78
N LYS A 135 -3.39 -2.37 4.74
CA LYS A 135 -3.94 -2.11 3.40
C LYS A 135 -4.49 -3.35 2.70
N THR A 136 -4.21 -4.53 3.21
CA THR A 136 -4.69 -5.81 2.67
C THR A 136 -5.98 -6.29 3.32
N ASN A 137 -6.35 -5.75 4.48
CA ASN A 137 -7.57 -6.03 5.20
C ASN A 137 -8.71 -5.13 4.71
N ASN A 138 -9.43 -5.60 3.69
CA ASN A 138 -10.53 -4.86 3.06
C ASN A 138 -11.91 -5.22 3.61
N PHE A 139 -11.99 -5.72 4.85
CA PHE A 139 -13.27 -5.99 5.52
C PHE A 139 -14.01 -4.68 5.78
N LEU A 140 -15.32 -4.68 5.56
CA LEU A 140 -16.19 -3.52 5.75
C LEU A 140 -15.98 -2.82 7.11
N GLU A 141 -15.88 -3.59 8.18
CA GLU A 141 -15.70 -3.09 9.55
C GLU A 141 -14.38 -2.33 9.75
N ASN A 142 -13.38 -2.65 8.93
CA ASN A 142 -12.05 -2.03 8.95
C ASN A 142 -11.96 -0.75 8.12
N LEU A 143 -12.97 -0.43 7.33
CA LEU A 143 -12.93 0.70 6.39
C LEU A 143 -13.77 1.88 6.88
N GLU A 144 -13.32 3.09 6.55
CA GLU A 144 -14.06 4.32 6.80
C GLU A 144 -13.74 5.37 5.73
N TRP A 145 -14.73 6.22 5.39
CA TRP A 145 -14.49 7.41 4.58
C TRP A 145 -13.83 8.50 5.41
N CYS A 146 -12.84 9.18 4.84
CA CYS A 146 -12.12 10.24 5.56
C CYS A 146 -11.58 11.33 4.63
N THR A 147 -11.12 12.43 5.25
CA THR A 147 -10.37 13.48 4.53
C THR A 147 -8.93 13.05 4.29
N ALA A 148 -8.26 13.66 3.30
CA ALA A 148 -6.84 13.43 3.06
C ALA A 148 -5.98 13.80 4.29
N LYS A 149 -6.32 14.89 4.99
CA LYS A 149 -5.62 15.32 6.21
C LYS A 149 -5.74 14.28 7.32
N TYR A 150 -6.93 13.74 7.55
CA TYR A 150 -7.14 12.68 8.54
C TYR A 150 -6.33 11.44 8.19
N ASN A 151 -6.41 10.95 6.95
CA ASN A 151 -5.71 9.76 6.50
C ASN A 151 -4.18 9.87 6.62
N CYS A 152 -3.61 11.05 6.30
CA CYS A 152 -2.17 11.28 6.44
C CYS A 152 -1.70 11.29 7.90
N ASN A 153 -2.55 11.72 8.83
CA ASN A 153 -2.22 11.84 10.25
C ASN A 153 -2.67 10.62 11.07
N TYR A 154 -3.34 9.65 10.43
CA TYR A 154 -3.89 8.49 11.12
C TYR A 154 -2.79 7.52 11.58
N GLY A 155 -2.98 6.97 12.77
CA GLY A 155 -2.15 5.92 13.35
C GLY A 155 -0.65 6.27 13.38
N THR A 156 0.17 5.37 12.85
CA THR A 156 1.63 5.50 12.85
C THR A 156 2.19 6.21 11.61
N GLY A 157 1.34 6.71 10.70
CA GLY A 157 1.73 7.30 9.42
C GLY A 157 2.74 8.44 9.52
N VAL A 158 2.49 9.40 10.43
CA VAL A 158 3.39 10.55 10.67
C VAL A 158 4.75 10.10 11.20
N LYS A 159 4.75 9.14 12.16
CA LYS A 159 6.00 8.60 12.72
C LYS A 159 6.83 7.88 11.66
N ARG A 160 6.20 7.00 10.87
CA ARG A 160 6.88 6.28 9.76
C ARG A 160 7.48 7.25 8.74
N HIS A 161 6.77 8.34 8.40
CA HIS A 161 7.28 9.36 7.49
C HIS A 161 8.46 10.12 8.08
N ALA A 162 8.39 10.51 9.35
CA ALA A 162 9.48 11.18 10.06
C ALA A 162 10.73 10.30 10.14
N ASP A 163 10.57 9.01 10.47
CA ASP A 163 11.68 8.04 10.54
C ASP A 163 12.33 7.83 9.17
N LYS A 164 11.54 7.77 8.10
CA LYS A 164 12.04 7.67 6.72
C LYS A 164 12.85 8.91 6.28
N ILE A 165 12.42 10.11 6.69
CA ILE A 165 13.17 11.34 6.40
C ILE A 165 14.46 11.36 7.22
N ARG A 166 14.41 11.02 8.52
CA ARG A 166 15.58 10.97 9.39
C ARG A 166 16.64 10.00 8.88
N GLY A 167 16.23 8.83 8.36
CA GLY A 167 17.15 7.87 7.70
C GLY A 167 17.79 8.43 6.43
N ARG A 168 17.07 9.26 5.65
CA ARG A 168 17.62 9.87 4.43
C ARG A 168 18.60 11.02 4.68
N GLU A 169 18.41 11.77 5.78
CA GLU A 169 19.33 12.88 6.12
C GLU A 169 20.73 12.38 6.48
N SER A 170 20.86 11.19 7.06
CA SER A 170 22.18 10.61 7.39
C SER A 170 22.98 10.15 6.16
N GLU A 171 22.31 9.78 5.06
CA GLU A 171 22.98 9.31 3.84
C GLU A 171 23.43 10.45 2.89
N LYS A 172 22.95 11.67 3.08
CA LYS A 172 23.23 12.81 2.19
C LYS A 172 24.21 13.84 2.75
N ARG A 173 24.84 13.59 3.90
CA ARG A 173 25.84 14.50 4.45
C ARG A 173 27.15 14.32 3.73
N ILE A 174 27.39 15.13 2.70
CA ILE A 174 28.70 15.24 2.06
C ILE A 174 29.53 16.20 2.87
N ALA A 175 30.68 15.73 3.38
CA ALA A 175 31.63 16.56 4.10
C ALA A 175 32.20 17.65 3.16
N VAL A 176 32.59 18.79 3.72
CA VAL A 176 33.08 19.94 2.97
C VAL A 176 34.38 20.42 3.56
N ILE A 177 35.38 20.71 2.71
CA ILE A 177 36.67 21.29 3.07
C ILE A 177 36.63 22.78 2.80
N GLN A 178 37.10 23.57 3.78
CA GLN A 178 37.31 25.00 3.68
C GLN A 178 38.81 25.26 3.41
N ARG A 179 39.11 26.05 2.38
CA ARG A 179 40.48 26.49 2.05
C ARG A 179 40.56 28.02 1.99
N SER A 180 41.75 28.55 2.24
CA SER A 180 42.03 29.96 1.96
C SER A 180 41.94 30.24 0.45
N VAL A 181 41.94 31.50 0.05
CA VAL A 181 41.99 31.90 -1.37
C VAL A 181 43.26 31.43 -2.06
N ASP A 182 44.36 31.22 -1.28
CA ASP A 182 45.65 30.73 -1.74
C ASP A 182 45.69 29.18 -1.78
N GLY A 183 44.59 28.49 -1.40
CA GLY A 183 44.41 27.05 -1.47
C GLY A 183 44.83 26.28 -0.20
N GLU A 184 45.27 26.97 0.86
CA GLU A 184 45.66 26.30 2.12
C GLU A 184 44.46 25.72 2.85
N PHE A 185 44.61 24.54 3.46
CA PHE A 185 43.55 23.90 4.28
C PHE A 185 43.29 24.71 5.57
N ILE A 186 42.02 25.01 5.84
CA ILE A 186 41.60 25.72 7.04
C ILE A 186 40.81 24.79 7.97
N ASN A 187 39.77 24.16 7.44
CA ASN A 187 38.92 23.29 8.24
C ASN A 187 38.12 22.30 7.40
N ARG A 188 37.59 21.28 8.07
CA ARG A 188 36.69 20.24 7.50
C ARG A 188 35.37 20.21 8.28
N TYR A 189 34.26 20.24 7.58
CA TYR A 189 32.91 20.21 8.13
C TYR A 189 32.17 18.94 7.71
N SER A 190 31.34 18.38 8.59
CA SER A 190 30.57 17.16 8.33
C SER A 190 29.46 17.35 7.29
N SER A 191 29.09 18.59 7.01
CA SER A 191 28.08 18.94 6.03
C SER A 191 28.21 20.38 5.53
N VAL A 192 27.62 20.68 4.37
CA VAL A 192 27.48 22.06 3.86
C VAL A 192 26.74 22.95 4.85
N LYS A 193 25.81 22.39 5.65
CA LYS A 193 25.06 23.15 6.67
C LYS A 193 25.97 23.60 7.81
N ASP A 194 26.84 22.70 8.31
CA ASP A 194 27.75 23.02 9.40
C ASP A 194 28.79 24.07 8.93
N ALA A 195 29.29 23.93 7.70
CA ALA A 195 30.16 24.91 7.06
C ALA A 195 29.47 26.29 6.91
N ALA A 196 28.19 26.33 6.52
CA ALA A 196 27.45 27.58 6.41
C ALA A 196 27.25 28.26 7.77
N THR A 197 26.95 27.47 8.80
CA THR A 197 26.79 27.97 10.17
C THR A 197 28.09 28.58 10.69
N SER A 198 29.25 28.00 10.42
CA SER A 198 30.55 28.48 10.90
C SER A 198 30.93 29.85 10.37
N VAL A 199 30.44 30.22 9.20
CA VAL A 199 30.71 31.53 8.57
C VAL A 199 29.50 32.48 8.57
N ASN A 200 28.47 32.16 9.34
CA ASN A 200 27.18 32.89 9.35
C ASN A 200 26.61 33.08 7.92
N GLY A 201 26.77 32.07 7.10
CA GLY A 201 26.45 32.12 5.68
C GLY A 201 25.28 31.22 5.30
N THR A 202 25.04 31.07 3.98
CA THR A 202 23.99 30.23 3.44
C THR A 202 24.55 28.97 2.78
N THR A 203 23.85 27.86 2.92
CA THR A 203 24.21 26.59 2.27
C THR A 203 24.28 26.70 0.75
N GLY A 204 23.41 27.53 0.14
CA GLY A 204 23.39 27.77 -1.30
C GLY A 204 24.69 28.42 -1.84
N ALA A 205 25.27 29.37 -1.10
CA ALA A 205 26.52 30.03 -1.51
C ALA A 205 27.70 29.06 -1.46
N ILE A 206 27.82 28.24 -0.41
CA ILE A 206 28.88 27.23 -0.28
C ILE A 206 28.71 26.14 -1.34
N SER A 207 27.49 25.60 -1.51
CA SER A 207 27.22 24.60 -2.56
C SER A 207 27.53 25.13 -3.97
N ALA A 208 27.33 26.41 -4.23
CA ALA A 208 27.68 27.01 -5.52
C ALA A 208 29.19 26.99 -5.79
N VAL A 209 30.03 27.15 -4.75
CA VAL A 209 31.49 27.00 -4.86
C VAL A 209 31.87 25.53 -5.05
N CYS A 210 31.37 24.63 -4.20
CA CYS A 210 31.65 23.20 -4.29
C CYS A 210 31.27 22.60 -5.66
N ASN A 211 30.23 23.15 -6.30
CA ASN A 211 29.78 22.71 -7.63
C ASN A 211 30.42 23.52 -8.80
N GLY A 212 31.44 24.34 -8.53
CA GLY A 212 32.16 25.13 -9.54
C GLY A 212 31.39 26.31 -10.16
N ARG A 213 30.20 26.65 -9.61
CA ARG A 213 29.38 27.79 -10.10
C ARG A 213 29.87 29.15 -9.63
N ARG A 214 30.71 29.18 -8.59
CA ARG A 214 31.36 30.37 -8.02
C ARG A 214 32.79 29.98 -7.64
N LYS A 215 33.71 30.94 -7.70
CA LYS A 215 35.10 30.74 -7.28
C LYS A 215 35.28 30.71 -5.76
N THR A 216 34.57 31.61 -5.06
CA THR A 216 34.67 31.72 -3.59
C THR A 216 33.33 32.08 -2.97
N ALA A 217 33.13 31.79 -1.69
CA ALA A 217 32.06 32.27 -0.85
C ALA A 217 32.59 32.58 0.55
N TYR A 218 32.16 33.75 1.08
CA TYR A 218 32.57 34.23 2.41
C TYR A 218 34.09 34.37 2.57
N GLY A 219 34.85 34.65 1.46
CA GLY A 219 36.27 34.79 1.46
C GLY A 219 37.08 33.48 1.39
N TYR A 220 36.40 32.33 1.16
CA TYR A 220 36.99 31.01 1.15
C TYR A 220 36.65 30.23 -0.11
N ILE A 221 37.51 29.27 -0.45
CA ILE A 221 37.25 28.19 -1.41
C ILE A 221 36.63 27.01 -0.67
N TRP A 222 35.66 26.34 -1.27
CA TRP A 222 34.90 25.25 -0.68
C TRP A 222 34.90 24.06 -1.66
N GLU A 223 35.21 22.86 -1.14
CA GLU A 223 35.29 21.63 -1.92
C GLU A 223 34.46 20.53 -1.23
N HIS A 224 33.85 19.63 -2.03
CA HIS A 224 33.26 18.42 -1.48
C HIS A 224 34.36 17.42 -1.12
N ASP A 225 34.33 16.89 0.10
CA ASP A 225 35.21 15.81 0.51
C ASP A 225 34.60 14.45 0.21
N PHE A 226 34.94 13.91 -0.94
CA PHE A 226 34.45 12.60 -1.38
C PHE A 226 35.26 11.44 -0.75
N CYS A 227 36.38 11.67 -0.10
CA CYS A 227 37.22 10.61 0.50
C CYS A 227 36.52 9.94 1.70
N SER A 228 35.60 10.61 2.37
CA SER A 228 34.86 10.04 3.49
C SER A 228 33.78 9.02 3.08
N TYR A 229 33.50 8.85 1.81
CA TYR A 229 32.50 7.94 1.29
C TYR A 229 32.99 6.49 1.13
N GLY A 230 34.33 6.27 1.13
CA GLY A 230 34.98 4.98 0.92
C GLY A 230 35.29 4.17 2.18
N GLU A 231 35.37 4.80 3.36
CA GLU A 231 35.94 4.15 4.56
C GLU A 231 34.90 3.45 5.48
N ARG A 232 33.61 3.41 5.12
CA ARG A 232 32.57 2.81 5.98
C ARG A 232 32.13 1.39 5.57
N LYS A 233 32.85 0.70 4.69
CA LYS A 233 32.52 -0.67 4.28
C LYS A 233 33.55 -1.75 4.62
N GLU A 234 34.60 -1.41 5.37
CA GLU A 234 35.52 -2.43 5.87
C GLU A 234 35.49 -2.43 7.40
N GLY A 235 34.60 -3.25 8.00
CA GLY A 235 34.57 -3.46 9.43
C GLY A 235 33.21 -3.86 9.96
N ALA A 236 32.70 -5.01 9.53
CA ALA A 236 31.77 -5.81 10.30
C ALA A 236 31.84 -7.26 9.77
N ASP A 237 32.84 -7.97 10.26
CA ASP A 237 32.79 -9.43 10.40
C ASP A 237 32.12 -9.78 11.74
#